data_9dbcb2e121713a816fad951301489a63
#
_entry.id   9dbcb2e121713a816fad951301489a63
#
_cell.length_a   1.000
_cell.length_b   1.000
_cell.length_c   1.000
_cell.angle_alpha   90.00
_cell.angle_beta   90.00
_cell.angle_gamma   90.00
#
_symmetry.space_group_name_H-M   'P 1'
#
loop_
_entity.id
_entity.type
_entity.pdbx_description
1 polymer ?
#
loop_
_entity_poly.entity_id
_entity_poly.type
_entity_poly.pdbx_seq_one_letter_code
_entity_poly.pdbx_strand_id
1 'polypeptide(L)'
;MAHDTYGLKYFKKEQDTVLVQLYGSWEVSGDRRPALDALISLHEKTSLRRVEFDTGKLSAWNSGLLTFLLNIHAFCASHDIVMARSGLPNGVERILSLALAVPENKDAHRAPSKTPFVDKVGARTLDQVDASLEMVDFIGEVFVACLKMVRGSARFRISDLMLFIQQCGAQALPIVTLISLLVGLILAFVGAVQLQMFGAQIYVANLVGLAMAREMGAMMAGIIMAGRTGAAFAAQLGTMQVNEEIDAFKTKGIDPVEFLVLPRMLALVVMLPLLCVYADLMGIVGGALVSIGMLDISAVEYYNQTKASLTLTHFGVGVFKSAVVGVLVAIAGCLRGMQCGRSSSAVGDAATSAVVTG
;
A
#
# COMPACT_ATOMS: atom_id res chain seq x y z
N MET A 1 -33.79 18.27 15.51
CA MET A 1 -33.52 19.49 14.74
C MET A 1 -33.87 19.19 13.29
N ALA A 2 -34.91 19.82 12.75
CA ALA A 2 -35.40 19.59 11.40
C ALA A 2 -34.31 20.05 10.42
N HIS A 3 -33.89 19.13 9.54
CA HIS A 3 -33.04 19.48 8.40
C HIS A 3 -33.86 20.44 7.52
N ASP A 4 -33.50 21.72 7.52
CA ASP A 4 -34.01 22.69 6.56
C ASP A 4 -33.65 22.19 5.14
N THR A 5 -34.65 21.59 4.50
CA THR A 5 -34.51 21.03 3.15
C THR A 5 -34.24 22.18 2.20
N TYR A 6 -33.11 22.17 1.52
CA TYR A 6 -32.86 23.09 0.41
C TYR A 6 -33.85 22.86 -0.71
N GLY A 7 -34.25 23.91 -1.38
CA GLY A 7 -35.20 23.78 -2.47
C GLY A 7 -35.06 24.89 -3.51
N LEU A 8 -35.66 24.62 -4.64
CA LEU A 8 -35.63 25.44 -5.82
C LEU A 8 -37.07 25.57 -6.34
N LYS A 9 -37.52 26.79 -6.61
CA LYS A 9 -38.80 27.03 -7.26
C LYS A 9 -38.61 27.99 -8.42
N TYR A 10 -39.29 27.70 -9.54
CA TYR A 10 -39.30 28.51 -10.71
C TYR A 10 -40.64 29.24 -10.80
N PHE A 11 -40.61 30.59 -10.92
CA PHE A 11 -41.81 31.40 -11.09
C PHE A 11 -41.68 32.17 -12.43
N LYS A 12 -42.71 32.09 -13.24
CA LYS A 12 -42.80 32.91 -14.45
C LYS A 12 -43.24 34.30 -14.06
N LYS A 13 -42.40 35.33 -14.24
CA LYS A 13 -42.67 36.70 -13.87
C LYS A 13 -43.32 37.54 -14.99
N GLU A 14 -42.85 37.34 -16.23
CA GLU A 14 -43.34 37.94 -17.48
C GLU A 14 -43.24 36.89 -18.59
N GLN A 15 -43.70 37.22 -19.82
CA GLN A 15 -43.72 36.24 -20.93
C GLN A 15 -42.36 35.61 -21.21
N ASP A 16 -41.23 36.32 -20.96
CA ASP A 16 -39.88 35.89 -21.31
C ASP A 16 -38.92 35.86 -20.12
N THR A 17 -39.39 36.07 -18.87
CA THR A 17 -38.55 36.13 -17.65
C THR A 17 -38.94 35.09 -16.63
N VAL A 18 -37.93 34.31 -16.16
CA VAL A 18 -38.11 33.33 -15.08
C VAL A 18 -37.35 33.78 -13.83
N LEU A 19 -38.07 33.81 -12.70
CA LEU A 19 -37.50 34.05 -11.38
C LEU A 19 -37.18 32.70 -10.72
N VAL A 20 -35.91 32.50 -10.37
CA VAL A 20 -35.41 31.33 -9.69
C VAL A 20 -35.32 31.64 -8.20
N GLN A 21 -36.23 31.14 -7.37
CA GLN A 21 -36.23 31.33 -5.93
C GLN A 21 -35.45 30.20 -5.27
N LEU A 22 -34.39 30.57 -4.55
CA LEU A 22 -33.57 29.69 -3.74
C LEU A 22 -33.96 29.82 -2.27
N TYR A 23 -34.24 28.68 -1.60
CA TYR A 23 -34.63 28.68 -0.20
C TYR A 23 -33.97 27.54 0.57
N GLY A 24 -33.86 27.70 1.91
CA GLY A 24 -33.26 26.74 2.81
C GLY A 24 -31.73 26.77 2.84
N SER A 25 -31.10 25.72 3.36
CA SER A 25 -29.64 25.59 3.44
C SER A 25 -29.09 24.89 2.21
N TRP A 26 -28.29 25.59 1.42
CA TRP A 26 -27.60 25.09 0.24
C TRP A 26 -26.19 24.60 0.56
N GLU A 27 -26.01 24.02 1.75
CA GLU A 27 -24.80 23.27 2.14
C GLU A 27 -24.88 21.83 1.63
N VAL A 28 -24.79 21.66 0.31
CA VAL A 28 -24.92 20.36 -0.33
C VAL A 28 -23.67 19.52 -0.08
N SER A 29 -23.78 18.55 0.81
CA SER A 29 -22.80 17.49 1.00
C SER A 29 -23.33 16.21 0.34
N GLY A 30 -22.84 15.88 -0.88
CA GLY A 30 -23.18 14.64 -1.57
C GLY A 30 -23.66 14.79 -2.99
N ASP A 31 -23.96 13.67 -3.62
CA ASP A 31 -24.18 13.46 -5.08
C ASP A 31 -25.53 13.97 -5.63
N ARG A 32 -26.31 14.72 -4.83
CA ARG A 32 -27.59 15.30 -5.29
C ARG A 32 -27.36 16.66 -5.92
N ARG A 33 -27.07 16.65 -7.22
CA ARG A 33 -27.05 17.87 -8.04
C ARG A 33 -28.48 18.33 -8.28
N PRO A 34 -28.86 19.58 -7.96
CA PRO A 34 -30.17 20.10 -8.32
C PRO A 34 -30.30 20.07 -9.86
N ALA A 35 -31.35 19.47 -10.33
CA ALA A 35 -31.55 19.23 -11.75
C ALA A 35 -31.88 20.52 -12.49
N LEU A 36 -31.16 20.80 -13.55
CA LEU A 36 -31.49 21.87 -14.54
C LEU A 36 -32.69 21.49 -15.41
N ASP A 37 -33.20 20.26 -15.31
CA ASP A 37 -34.24 19.70 -16.16
C ASP A 37 -35.50 20.56 -16.21
N ALA A 38 -35.87 21.17 -15.09
CA ALA A 38 -37.01 22.05 -14.98
C ALA A 38 -36.79 23.39 -15.74
N LEU A 39 -35.57 23.93 -15.75
CA LEU A 39 -35.21 25.13 -16.51
C LEU A 39 -35.17 24.82 -18.01
N ILE A 40 -34.65 23.69 -18.39
CA ILE A 40 -34.61 23.20 -19.77
C ILE A 40 -36.04 23.00 -20.30
N SER A 41 -36.91 22.33 -19.55
CA SER A 41 -38.32 22.11 -19.94
C SER A 41 -39.14 23.42 -20.03
N LEU A 42 -38.79 24.42 -19.23
CA LEU A 42 -39.40 25.77 -19.31
C LEU A 42 -38.89 26.53 -20.55
N HIS A 43 -37.65 26.38 -20.91
CA HIS A 43 -37.09 27.01 -22.12
C HIS A 43 -37.72 26.40 -23.41
N GLU A 44 -37.91 25.09 -23.45
CA GLU A 44 -38.58 24.40 -24.58
C GLU A 44 -40.05 24.81 -24.76
N LYS A 45 -40.76 25.17 -23.68
CA LYS A 45 -42.16 25.57 -23.70
C LYS A 45 -42.36 27.10 -23.92
N THR A 46 -41.35 27.89 -23.57
CA THR A 46 -41.46 29.36 -23.63
C THR A 46 -40.04 29.87 -23.96
N SER A 47 -39.88 30.65 -25.03
CA SER A 47 -38.59 31.24 -25.41
C SER A 47 -38.11 32.22 -24.32
N LEU A 48 -37.34 31.68 -23.34
CA LEU A 48 -36.80 32.44 -22.23
C LEU A 48 -35.70 33.37 -22.72
N ARG A 49 -35.78 34.63 -22.30
CA ARG A 49 -34.75 35.65 -22.59
C ARG A 49 -33.99 36.11 -21.34
N ARG A 50 -34.58 35.94 -20.16
CA ARG A 50 -33.99 36.43 -18.92
C ARG A 50 -34.23 35.49 -17.74
N VAL A 51 -33.20 35.28 -16.92
CA VAL A 51 -33.25 34.53 -15.64
C VAL A 51 -32.86 35.49 -14.51
N GLU A 52 -33.74 35.64 -13.51
CA GLU A 52 -33.53 36.43 -12.30
C GLU A 52 -33.48 35.52 -11.08
N PHE A 53 -32.83 35.95 -9.98
CA PHE A 53 -32.69 35.17 -8.77
C PHE A 53 -33.35 35.91 -7.60
N ASP A 54 -34.00 35.13 -6.71
CA ASP A 54 -34.46 35.56 -5.42
C ASP A 54 -33.86 34.66 -4.32
N THR A 55 -33.02 35.23 -3.48
CA THR A 55 -32.34 34.55 -2.38
C THR A 55 -32.81 35.00 -1.00
N GLY A 56 -33.94 35.71 -0.91
CA GLY A 56 -34.46 36.22 0.36
C GLY A 56 -34.79 35.19 1.44
N LYS A 57 -34.94 33.91 1.03
CA LYS A 57 -35.18 32.74 1.89
C LYS A 57 -34.01 31.79 2.00
N LEU A 58 -32.80 32.20 1.58
CA LEU A 58 -31.57 31.41 1.65
C LEU A 58 -30.98 31.58 3.05
N SER A 59 -30.82 30.46 3.80
CA SER A 59 -30.29 30.51 5.18
C SER A 59 -28.77 30.29 5.20
N ALA A 60 -28.23 29.39 4.40
CA ALA A 60 -26.78 29.11 4.30
C ALA A 60 -26.43 28.61 2.89
N TRP A 61 -25.16 28.74 2.51
CA TRP A 61 -24.68 28.28 1.21
C TRP A 61 -23.19 27.87 1.26
N ASN A 62 -22.80 26.97 0.33
CA ASN A 62 -21.43 26.53 0.12
C ASN A 62 -21.07 26.47 -1.39
N SER A 63 -19.97 25.81 -1.73
CA SER A 63 -19.53 25.64 -3.12
C SER A 63 -20.57 24.95 -4.02
N GLY A 64 -21.51 24.18 -3.46
CA GLY A 64 -22.58 23.53 -4.21
C GLY A 64 -23.51 24.54 -4.90
N LEU A 65 -23.84 25.64 -4.23
CA LEU A 65 -24.60 26.73 -4.85
C LEU A 65 -23.84 27.38 -6.01
N LEU A 66 -22.54 27.61 -5.84
CA LEU A 66 -21.69 28.20 -6.89
C LEU A 66 -21.64 27.30 -8.14
N THR A 67 -21.44 25.99 -7.94
CA THR A 67 -21.46 25.01 -9.04
C THR A 67 -22.80 25.01 -9.78
N PHE A 68 -23.91 25.09 -9.04
CA PHE A 68 -25.23 25.18 -9.63
C PHE A 68 -25.42 26.45 -10.48
N LEU A 69 -24.98 27.62 -9.95
CA LEU A 69 -25.05 28.89 -10.66
C LEU A 69 -24.15 28.93 -11.90
N LEU A 70 -22.97 28.31 -11.85
CA LEU A 70 -22.08 28.15 -13.01
C LEU A 70 -22.75 27.28 -14.11
N ASN A 71 -23.44 26.21 -13.73
CA ASN A 71 -24.19 25.39 -14.69
C ASN A 71 -25.34 26.16 -15.33
N ILE A 72 -26.07 26.98 -14.55
CA ILE A 72 -27.09 27.89 -15.09
C ILE A 72 -26.46 28.92 -16.06
N HIS A 73 -25.32 29.49 -15.66
CA HIS A 73 -24.62 30.45 -16.55
C HIS A 73 -24.21 29.81 -17.86
N ALA A 74 -23.65 28.59 -17.84
CA ALA A 74 -23.28 27.85 -19.05
C ALA A 74 -24.49 27.57 -19.94
N PHE A 75 -25.63 27.17 -19.35
CA PHE A 75 -26.89 26.97 -20.06
C PHE A 75 -27.41 28.27 -20.66
N CYS A 76 -27.41 29.37 -19.90
CA CYS A 76 -27.84 30.69 -20.41
C CYS A 76 -26.95 31.17 -21.54
N ALA A 77 -25.63 30.99 -21.43
CA ALA A 77 -24.68 31.39 -22.47
C ALA A 77 -24.84 30.58 -23.77
N SER A 78 -25.22 29.29 -23.67
CA SER A 78 -25.46 28.44 -24.87
C SER A 78 -26.78 28.73 -25.62
N HIS A 79 -27.73 29.44 -24.96
CA HIS A 79 -29.08 29.74 -25.53
C HIS A 79 -29.37 31.24 -25.65
N ASP A 80 -28.35 32.11 -25.57
CA ASP A 80 -28.47 33.57 -25.63
C ASP A 80 -29.46 34.15 -24.60
N ILE A 81 -29.51 33.57 -23.38
CA ILE A 81 -30.35 34.00 -22.28
C ILE A 81 -29.56 34.90 -21.35
N VAL A 82 -30.11 36.06 -20.98
CA VAL A 82 -29.44 37.00 -20.05
C VAL A 82 -29.64 36.52 -18.60
N MET A 83 -28.54 36.17 -17.92
CA MET A 83 -28.53 35.85 -16.48
C MET A 83 -28.38 37.15 -15.68
N ALA A 84 -29.45 37.60 -15.01
CA ALA A 84 -29.38 38.74 -14.10
C ALA A 84 -28.78 38.31 -12.76
N ARG A 85 -27.70 38.94 -12.34
CA ARG A 85 -26.98 38.65 -11.08
C ARG A 85 -27.58 39.38 -9.86
N SER A 86 -28.45 40.34 -10.09
CA SER A 86 -29.20 41.06 -9.09
C SER A 86 -30.11 40.10 -8.31
N GLY A 87 -30.01 40.10 -6.96
CA GLY A 87 -30.75 39.15 -6.10
C GLY A 87 -29.94 37.99 -5.55
N LEU A 88 -28.66 37.87 -5.94
CA LEU A 88 -27.71 36.94 -5.29
C LEU A 88 -27.04 37.58 -4.08
N PRO A 89 -26.63 36.80 -3.05
CA PRO A 89 -25.86 37.34 -1.92
C PRO A 89 -24.54 37.94 -2.42
N ASN A 90 -24.09 39.07 -1.82
CA ASN A 90 -22.86 39.76 -2.24
C ASN A 90 -21.62 38.86 -2.32
N GLY A 91 -21.49 37.86 -1.42
CA GLY A 91 -20.39 36.90 -1.47
C GLY A 91 -20.43 35.98 -2.67
N VAL A 92 -21.62 35.51 -3.05
CA VAL A 92 -21.84 34.65 -4.21
C VAL A 92 -21.58 35.41 -5.51
N GLU A 93 -22.11 36.63 -5.61
CA GLU A 93 -21.93 37.49 -6.79
C GLU A 93 -20.45 37.80 -7.05
N ARG A 94 -19.69 38.11 -5.98
CA ARG A 94 -18.26 38.39 -6.08
C ARG A 94 -17.46 37.18 -6.52
N ILE A 95 -17.74 35.98 -5.97
CA ILE A 95 -17.04 34.75 -6.36
C ILE A 95 -17.43 34.35 -7.79
N LEU A 96 -18.70 34.48 -8.16
CA LEU A 96 -19.16 34.19 -9.50
C LEU A 96 -18.53 35.13 -10.54
N SER A 97 -18.41 36.43 -10.20
CA SER A 97 -17.74 37.40 -11.08
C SER A 97 -16.25 37.08 -11.28
N LEU A 98 -15.55 36.64 -10.23
CA LEU A 98 -14.17 36.20 -10.30
C LEU A 98 -14.02 34.92 -11.14
N ALA A 99 -14.91 33.94 -10.96
CA ALA A 99 -14.90 32.70 -11.73
C ALA A 99 -15.13 32.94 -13.24
N LEU A 100 -15.97 33.93 -13.57
CA LEU A 100 -16.29 34.26 -14.95
C LEU A 100 -15.35 35.33 -15.57
N ALA A 101 -14.49 35.97 -14.78
CA ALA A 101 -13.48 36.93 -15.25
C ALA A 101 -12.36 36.28 -16.06
N VAL A 102 -12.09 34.97 -15.82
CA VAL A 102 -11.11 34.21 -16.56
C VAL A 102 -11.86 33.38 -17.62
N PRO A 103 -11.63 33.63 -18.91
CA PRO A 103 -12.26 32.85 -19.96
C PRO A 103 -11.81 31.38 -19.85
N GLU A 104 -12.77 30.48 -19.94
CA GLU A 104 -12.52 29.04 -19.88
C GLU A 104 -11.63 28.65 -21.10
N ASN A 105 -10.43 28.17 -20.79
CA ASN A 105 -9.55 27.72 -21.86
C ASN A 105 -10.05 26.35 -22.33
N LYS A 106 -10.79 26.34 -23.45
CA LYS A 106 -11.40 25.14 -24.05
C LYS A 106 -10.38 24.04 -24.38
N ASP A 107 -9.12 24.42 -24.55
CA ASP A 107 -8.00 23.46 -24.76
C ASP A 107 -7.53 22.77 -23.48
N ALA A 108 -7.93 23.24 -22.28
CA ALA A 108 -7.61 22.61 -21.01
C ALA A 108 -8.49 21.36 -20.72
N HIS A 109 -9.67 21.27 -21.32
CA HIS A 109 -10.48 20.05 -21.34
C HIS A 109 -9.96 19.08 -22.41
N ARG A 110 -8.80 18.46 -22.13
CA ARG A 110 -8.40 17.30 -22.90
C ARG A 110 -9.42 16.20 -22.62
N ALA A 111 -10.36 15.98 -23.53
CA ALA A 111 -11.22 14.80 -23.49
C ALA A 111 -10.29 13.58 -23.29
N PRO A 112 -10.63 12.62 -22.40
CA PRO A 112 -9.84 11.41 -22.24
C PRO A 112 -9.81 10.71 -23.60
N SER A 113 -8.73 10.97 -24.37
CA SER A 113 -8.51 10.27 -25.62
C SER A 113 -8.36 8.81 -25.25
N LYS A 114 -9.14 7.94 -25.87
CA LYS A 114 -8.94 6.50 -25.74
C LYS A 114 -7.53 6.22 -26.26
N THR A 115 -6.56 6.15 -25.33
CA THR A 115 -5.18 5.81 -25.69
C THR A 115 -5.20 4.46 -26.40
N PRO A 116 -4.63 4.34 -27.60
CA PRO A 116 -4.54 3.09 -28.33
C PRO A 116 -3.92 2.02 -27.45
N PHE A 117 -4.32 0.77 -27.65
CA PHE A 117 -3.80 -0.36 -26.86
C PHE A 117 -2.26 -0.42 -26.89
N VAL A 118 -1.66 -0.11 -28.04
CA VAL A 118 -0.20 -0.08 -28.24
C VAL A 118 0.47 0.96 -27.36
N ASP A 119 -0.11 2.17 -27.24
CA ASP A 119 0.43 3.23 -26.36
C ASP A 119 0.37 2.84 -24.89
N LYS A 120 -0.70 2.14 -24.47
CA LYS A 120 -0.79 1.62 -23.09
C LYS A 120 0.26 0.55 -22.80
N VAL A 121 0.50 -0.34 -23.75
CA VAL A 121 1.54 -1.37 -23.63
C VAL A 121 2.91 -0.72 -23.63
N GLY A 122 3.16 0.22 -24.54
CA GLY A 122 4.42 0.97 -24.62
C GLY A 122 4.73 1.74 -23.32
N ALA A 123 3.75 2.49 -22.80
CA ALA A 123 3.90 3.22 -21.55
C ALA A 123 4.22 2.27 -20.37
N ARG A 124 3.45 1.17 -20.24
CA ARG A 124 3.73 0.18 -19.18
C ARG A 124 5.12 -0.48 -19.31
N THR A 125 5.57 -0.71 -20.54
CA THR A 125 6.90 -1.31 -20.76
C THR A 125 7.99 -0.31 -20.36
N LEU A 126 7.85 0.97 -20.70
CA LEU A 126 8.79 2.01 -20.27
C LEU A 126 8.80 2.16 -18.76
N ASP A 127 7.63 2.25 -18.11
CA ASP A 127 7.52 2.29 -16.65
C ASP A 127 8.21 1.08 -15.98
N GLN A 128 8.10 -0.11 -16.59
CA GLN A 128 8.74 -1.31 -16.07
C GLN A 128 10.26 -1.29 -16.25
N VAL A 129 10.76 -0.74 -17.36
CA VAL A 129 12.20 -0.57 -17.60
C VAL A 129 12.78 0.44 -16.60
N ASP A 130 12.11 1.58 -16.41
CA ASP A 130 12.55 2.61 -15.46
C ASP A 130 12.56 2.05 -14.01
N ALA A 131 11.53 1.33 -13.60
CA ALA A 131 11.49 0.66 -12.30
C ALA A 131 12.61 -0.38 -12.13
N SER A 132 12.99 -1.07 -13.23
CA SER A 132 14.08 -2.05 -13.19
C SER A 132 15.44 -1.35 -13.08
N LEU A 133 15.63 -0.22 -13.74
CA LEU A 133 16.85 0.59 -13.64
C LEU A 133 17.02 1.18 -12.24
N GLU A 134 15.96 1.74 -11.65
CA GLU A 134 15.98 2.22 -10.27
C GLU A 134 16.35 1.11 -9.27
N MET A 135 15.83 -0.11 -9.49
CA MET A 135 16.18 -1.26 -8.65
C MET A 135 17.67 -1.62 -8.78
N VAL A 136 18.22 -1.60 -9.99
CA VAL A 136 19.66 -1.88 -10.21
C VAL A 136 20.53 -0.79 -9.58
N ASP A 137 20.15 0.48 -9.73
CA ASP A 137 20.85 1.60 -9.10
C ASP A 137 20.86 1.46 -7.57
N PHE A 138 19.70 1.15 -6.97
CA PHE A 138 19.60 0.92 -5.53
C PHE A 138 20.47 -0.26 -5.06
N ILE A 139 20.50 -1.36 -5.79
CA ILE A 139 21.37 -2.51 -5.48
C ILE A 139 22.84 -2.08 -5.58
N GLY A 140 23.20 -1.24 -6.55
CA GLY A 140 24.53 -0.67 -6.69
C GLY A 140 24.92 0.19 -5.49
N GLU A 141 24.03 1.07 -5.03
CA GLU A 141 24.25 1.90 -3.84
C GLU A 141 24.43 1.04 -2.58
N VAL A 142 23.60 0.02 -2.39
CA VAL A 142 23.71 -0.94 -1.28
C VAL A 142 25.04 -1.67 -1.33
N PHE A 143 25.48 -2.11 -2.52
CA PHE A 143 26.77 -2.78 -2.68
C PHE A 143 27.94 -1.87 -2.31
N VAL A 144 27.91 -0.61 -2.76
CA VAL A 144 28.92 0.39 -2.38
C VAL A 144 28.92 0.64 -0.88
N ALA A 145 27.74 0.74 -0.24
CA ALA A 145 27.63 0.90 1.21
C ALA A 145 28.21 -0.31 1.96
N CYS A 146 27.98 -1.54 1.47
CA CYS A 146 28.60 -2.75 2.02
C CYS A 146 30.12 -2.74 1.87
N LEU A 147 30.68 -2.29 0.74
CA LEU A 147 32.12 -2.16 0.55
C LEU A 147 32.74 -1.14 1.51
N LYS A 148 32.07 0.00 1.72
CA LYS A 148 32.49 1.01 2.71
C LYS A 148 32.49 0.43 4.12
N MET A 149 31.50 -0.40 4.45
CA MET A 149 31.42 -1.09 5.76
C MET A 149 32.60 -2.03 5.95
N VAL A 150 32.93 -2.87 4.98
CA VAL A 150 34.08 -3.80 5.05
C VAL A 150 35.40 -3.02 5.23
N ARG A 151 35.51 -1.83 4.64
CA ARG A 151 36.66 -0.93 4.82
C ARG A 151 36.64 -0.12 6.12
N GLY A 152 35.61 -0.28 6.95
CA GLY A 152 35.47 0.44 8.22
C GLY A 152 35.15 1.93 8.09
N SER A 153 34.70 2.39 6.91
CA SER A 153 34.36 3.80 6.65
C SER A 153 32.85 4.10 6.63
N ALA A 154 32.01 3.08 6.85
CA ALA A 154 30.57 3.24 6.87
C ALA A 154 30.07 4.02 8.09
N ARG A 155 29.11 4.93 7.88
CA ARG A 155 28.56 5.81 8.92
C ARG A 155 27.17 5.38 9.32
N PHE A 156 27.05 4.41 10.22
CA PHE A 156 25.77 4.03 10.84
C PHE A 156 25.90 3.92 12.35
N ARG A 157 24.78 3.94 13.07
CA ARG A 157 24.77 3.81 14.52
C ARG A 157 24.63 2.35 14.92
N ILE A 158 25.53 1.88 15.80
CA ILE A 158 25.47 0.51 16.35
C ILE A 158 24.21 0.31 17.20
N SER A 159 23.73 1.37 17.89
CA SER A 159 22.45 1.33 18.62
C SER A 159 21.26 0.95 17.75
N ASP A 160 21.22 1.52 16.51
CA ASP A 160 20.13 1.24 15.57
C ASP A 160 20.22 -0.20 15.05
N LEU A 161 21.43 -0.68 14.76
CA LEU A 161 21.66 -2.08 14.41
C LEU A 161 21.17 -3.04 15.50
N MET A 162 21.48 -2.77 16.79
CA MET A 162 21.03 -3.61 17.90
C MET A 162 19.51 -3.58 18.06
N LEU A 163 18.88 -2.43 17.84
CA LEU A 163 17.42 -2.29 17.84
C LEU A 163 16.79 -3.12 16.71
N PHE A 164 17.34 -3.08 15.49
CA PHE A 164 16.86 -3.90 14.37
C PHE A 164 17.10 -5.38 14.60
N ILE A 165 18.23 -5.79 15.21
CA ILE A 165 18.47 -7.18 15.60
C ILE A 165 17.41 -7.66 16.59
N GLN A 166 17.05 -6.85 17.58
CA GLN A 166 15.98 -7.18 18.52
C GLN A 166 14.61 -7.28 17.82
N GLN A 167 14.29 -6.35 16.92
CA GLN A 167 13.04 -6.35 16.17
C GLN A 167 12.93 -7.54 15.21
N CYS A 168 14.00 -7.83 14.46
CA CYS A 168 14.03 -8.95 13.51
C CYS A 168 14.12 -10.31 14.19
N GLY A 169 14.79 -10.39 15.36
CA GLY A 169 15.03 -11.62 16.09
C GLY A 169 13.96 -11.90 17.15
N ALA A 170 14.19 -11.37 18.36
CA ALA A 170 13.40 -11.72 19.54
C ALA A 170 11.89 -11.50 19.35
N GLN A 171 11.50 -10.41 18.73
CA GLN A 171 10.08 -10.13 18.49
C GLN A 171 9.45 -11.00 17.38
N ALA A 172 10.25 -11.68 16.57
CA ALA A 172 9.74 -12.60 15.55
C ALA A 172 9.57 -14.05 16.09
N LEU A 173 10.23 -14.39 17.19
CA LEU A 173 10.19 -15.76 17.75
C LEU A 173 8.77 -16.32 17.94
N PRO A 174 7.79 -15.61 18.53
CA PRO A 174 6.48 -16.20 18.78
C PRO A 174 5.77 -16.66 17.51
N ILE A 175 5.80 -15.85 16.44
CA ILE A 175 5.15 -16.21 15.19
C ILE A 175 5.92 -17.30 14.44
N VAL A 176 7.26 -17.27 14.46
CA VAL A 176 8.09 -18.31 13.85
C VAL A 176 7.88 -19.63 14.57
N THR A 177 7.81 -19.62 15.90
CA THR A 177 7.51 -20.83 16.71
C THR A 177 6.19 -21.45 16.28
N LEU A 178 5.13 -20.66 16.29
CA LEU A 178 3.79 -21.15 15.96
C LEU A 178 3.72 -21.76 14.56
N ILE A 179 4.19 -21.00 13.56
CA ILE A 179 4.09 -21.43 12.15
C ILE A 179 4.99 -22.65 11.89
N SER A 180 6.23 -22.66 12.37
CA SER A 180 7.16 -23.76 12.14
C SER A 180 6.70 -25.05 12.84
N LEU A 181 6.16 -24.94 14.05
CA LEU A 181 5.57 -26.06 14.75
C LEU A 181 4.38 -26.66 13.99
N LEU A 182 3.46 -25.80 13.51
CA LEU A 182 2.31 -26.23 12.71
C LEU A 182 2.74 -26.89 11.39
N VAL A 183 3.74 -26.33 10.69
CA VAL A 183 4.25 -26.91 9.44
C VAL A 183 4.86 -28.28 9.71
N GLY A 184 5.67 -28.42 10.75
CA GLY A 184 6.24 -29.73 11.14
C GLY A 184 5.17 -30.76 11.48
N LEU A 185 4.12 -30.33 12.21
CA LEU A 185 2.96 -31.16 12.55
C LEU A 185 2.21 -31.61 11.29
N ILE A 186 1.95 -30.71 10.34
CA ILE A 186 1.27 -31.00 9.08
C ILE A 186 2.10 -31.98 8.24
N LEU A 187 3.40 -31.74 8.08
CA LEU A 187 4.30 -32.61 7.33
C LEU A 187 4.34 -34.02 7.92
N ALA A 188 4.42 -34.12 9.25
CA ALA A 188 4.41 -35.41 9.94
C ALA A 188 3.07 -36.13 9.76
N PHE A 189 1.96 -35.44 9.90
CA PHE A 189 0.63 -36.04 9.73
C PHE A 189 0.41 -36.55 8.31
N VAL A 190 0.72 -35.71 7.29
CA VAL A 190 0.57 -36.12 5.88
C VAL A 190 1.54 -37.25 5.54
N GLY A 191 2.79 -37.18 6.01
CA GLY A 191 3.77 -38.22 5.84
C GLY A 191 3.37 -39.53 6.52
N ALA A 192 2.80 -39.43 7.73
CA ALA A 192 2.31 -40.58 8.49
C ALA A 192 1.27 -41.40 7.74
N VAL A 193 0.24 -40.71 7.20
CA VAL A 193 -0.85 -41.36 6.43
C VAL A 193 -0.30 -42.16 5.24
N GLN A 194 0.70 -41.59 4.53
CA GLN A 194 1.30 -42.25 3.37
C GLN A 194 2.23 -43.43 3.78
N LEU A 195 3.09 -43.22 4.76
CA LEU A 195 4.08 -44.21 5.16
C LEU A 195 3.47 -45.37 5.97
N GLN A 196 2.35 -45.14 6.64
CA GLN A 196 1.61 -46.18 7.36
C GLN A 196 1.12 -47.29 6.43
N MET A 197 0.75 -46.96 5.18
CA MET A 197 0.32 -47.95 4.17
C MET A 197 1.42 -48.95 3.81
N PHE A 198 2.68 -48.59 4.02
CA PHE A 198 3.85 -49.40 3.73
C PHE A 198 4.51 -50.00 4.99
N GLY A 199 3.94 -49.77 6.17
CA GLY A 199 4.56 -50.19 7.44
C GLY A 199 5.87 -49.48 7.76
N ALA A 200 6.11 -48.32 7.13
CA ALA A 200 7.38 -47.59 7.18
C ALA A 200 7.27 -46.28 8.02
N GLN A 201 6.46 -46.28 9.04
CA GLN A 201 6.07 -45.11 9.85
C GLN A 201 7.27 -44.35 10.45
N ILE A 202 8.34 -45.05 10.83
CA ILE A 202 9.54 -44.43 11.42
C ILE A 202 10.22 -43.41 10.46
N TYR A 203 10.08 -43.58 9.15
CA TYR A 203 10.65 -42.68 8.17
C TYR A 203 9.95 -41.31 8.11
N VAL A 204 8.85 -41.11 8.84
CA VAL A 204 8.27 -39.77 9.05
C VAL A 204 9.30 -38.83 9.69
N ALA A 205 10.13 -39.33 10.62
CA ALA A 205 11.21 -38.57 11.24
C ALA A 205 12.22 -38.04 10.21
N ASN A 206 12.59 -38.88 9.24
CA ASN A 206 13.51 -38.49 8.16
C ASN A 206 12.87 -37.43 7.26
N LEU A 207 11.61 -37.63 6.87
CA LEU A 207 10.88 -36.74 5.98
C LEU A 207 10.77 -35.34 6.62
N VAL A 208 10.31 -35.25 7.87
CA VAL A 208 10.17 -33.97 8.57
C VAL A 208 11.52 -33.32 8.80
N GLY A 209 12.50 -34.07 9.32
CA GLY A 209 13.83 -33.54 9.59
C GLY A 209 14.49 -32.97 8.34
N LEU A 210 14.53 -33.77 7.24
CA LEU A 210 15.14 -33.34 5.98
C LEU A 210 14.40 -32.19 5.33
N ALA A 211 13.06 -32.25 5.30
CA ALA A 211 12.24 -31.17 4.73
C ALA A 211 12.43 -29.84 5.46
N MET A 212 12.44 -29.87 6.81
CA MET A 212 12.65 -28.68 7.62
C MET A 212 14.05 -28.12 7.42
N ALA A 213 15.10 -28.90 7.70
CA ALA A 213 16.48 -28.43 7.70
C ALA A 213 16.98 -27.96 6.33
N ARG A 214 16.44 -28.47 5.24
CA ARG A 214 16.93 -28.17 3.88
C ARG A 214 16.11 -27.12 3.14
N GLU A 215 14.78 -27.10 3.34
CA GLU A 215 13.88 -26.28 2.52
C GLU A 215 12.91 -25.44 3.38
N MET A 216 12.08 -26.10 4.20
CA MET A 216 10.93 -25.47 4.84
C MET A 216 11.32 -24.42 5.87
N GLY A 217 12.38 -24.66 6.67
CA GLY A 217 12.82 -23.69 7.67
C GLY A 217 13.24 -22.38 7.05
N ALA A 218 14.08 -22.39 6.01
CA ALA A 218 14.52 -21.20 5.30
C ALA A 218 13.35 -20.48 4.61
N MET A 219 12.48 -21.25 3.93
CA MET A 219 11.34 -20.71 3.18
C MET A 219 10.31 -20.09 4.12
N MET A 220 9.93 -20.79 5.20
CA MET A 220 8.93 -20.27 6.15
C MET A 220 9.46 -19.05 6.90
N ALA A 221 10.70 -19.10 7.40
CA ALA A 221 11.32 -17.94 8.04
C ALA A 221 11.36 -16.74 7.07
N GLY A 222 11.72 -16.96 5.79
CA GLY A 222 11.74 -15.94 4.77
C GLY A 222 10.37 -15.30 4.52
N ILE A 223 9.32 -16.11 4.31
CA ILE A 223 7.95 -15.62 4.08
C ILE A 223 7.45 -14.81 5.29
N ILE A 224 7.67 -15.31 6.50
CA ILE A 224 7.26 -14.61 7.73
C ILE A 224 7.98 -13.27 7.83
N MET A 225 9.28 -13.26 7.57
CA MET A 225 10.09 -12.04 7.69
C MET A 225 9.82 -11.04 6.56
N ALA A 226 9.50 -11.49 5.35
CA ALA A 226 9.03 -10.61 4.28
C ALA A 226 7.72 -9.91 4.66
N GLY A 227 6.73 -10.69 5.14
CA GLY A 227 5.43 -10.16 5.51
C GLY A 227 5.44 -9.26 6.76
N ARG A 228 6.30 -9.55 7.74
CA ARG A 228 6.38 -8.79 8.99
C ARG A 228 7.43 -7.70 8.95
N THR A 229 8.68 -8.09 8.73
CA THR A 229 9.83 -7.18 8.87
C THR A 229 10.09 -6.38 7.61
N GLY A 230 9.99 -7.01 6.42
CA GLY A 230 10.08 -6.32 5.15
C GLY A 230 9.02 -5.24 4.99
N ALA A 231 7.76 -5.56 5.31
CA ALA A 231 6.65 -4.60 5.33
C ALA A 231 6.87 -3.48 6.36
N ALA A 232 7.35 -3.82 7.58
CA ALA A 232 7.63 -2.83 8.60
C ALA A 232 8.76 -1.86 8.18
N PHE A 233 9.81 -2.35 7.54
CA PHE A 233 10.88 -1.50 7.02
C PHE A 233 10.39 -0.57 5.91
N ALA A 234 9.56 -1.08 4.99
CA ALA A 234 8.93 -0.26 3.96
C ALA A 234 8.03 0.83 4.57
N ALA A 235 7.22 0.49 5.57
CA ALA A 235 6.37 1.45 6.25
C ALA A 235 7.16 2.52 7.02
N GLN A 236 8.22 2.13 7.73
CA GLN A 236 9.08 3.07 8.46
C GLN A 236 9.79 4.04 7.51
N LEU A 237 10.46 3.53 6.48
CA LEU A 237 11.14 4.37 5.49
C LEU A 237 10.16 5.21 4.69
N GLY A 238 9.00 4.66 4.34
CA GLY A 238 7.92 5.39 3.68
C GLY A 238 7.39 6.54 4.53
N THR A 239 7.22 6.34 5.84
CA THR A 239 6.85 7.44 6.76
C THR A 239 7.92 8.52 6.82
N MET A 240 9.20 8.14 6.87
CA MET A 240 10.32 9.10 6.81
C MET A 240 10.36 9.86 5.48
N GLN A 241 9.97 9.22 4.38
CA GLN A 241 9.85 9.87 3.07
C GLN A 241 8.70 10.88 3.03
N VAL A 242 7.54 10.53 3.57
CA VAL A 242 6.37 11.43 3.68
C VAL A 242 6.69 12.65 4.54
N ASN A 243 7.44 12.46 5.63
CA ASN A 243 7.87 13.53 6.53
C ASN A 243 9.08 14.33 6.04
N GLU A 244 9.60 14.04 4.83
CA GLU A 244 10.79 14.66 4.25
C GLU A 244 12.08 14.47 5.08
N GLU A 245 12.10 13.50 6.01
CA GLU A 245 13.27 13.21 6.85
C GLU A 245 14.44 12.68 6.03
N ILE A 246 14.17 11.88 4.98
CA ILE A 246 15.19 11.34 4.08
C ILE A 246 15.84 12.48 3.28
N ASP A 247 15.07 13.45 2.83
CA ASP A 247 15.58 14.62 2.13
C ASP A 247 16.42 15.49 3.08
N ALA A 248 16.06 15.57 4.37
CA ALA A 248 16.88 16.24 5.38
C ALA A 248 18.23 15.56 5.62
N PHE A 249 18.35 14.22 5.51
CA PHE A 249 19.65 13.54 5.54
C PHE A 249 20.50 13.89 4.32
N LYS A 250 19.92 13.89 3.12
CA LYS A 250 20.61 14.27 1.87
C LYS A 250 21.16 15.71 1.93
N THR A 251 20.35 16.65 2.42
CA THR A 251 20.79 18.06 2.57
C THR A 251 21.94 18.23 3.56
N LYS A 252 22.04 17.35 4.57
CA LYS A 252 23.15 17.31 5.52
C LYS A 252 24.40 16.57 5.01
N GLY A 253 24.36 16.06 3.78
CA GLY A 253 25.44 15.27 3.20
C GLY A 253 25.59 13.87 3.80
N ILE A 254 24.52 13.33 4.38
CA ILE A 254 24.46 11.96 4.91
C ILE A 254 23.78 11.09 3.85
N ASP A 255 24.45 10.02 3.43
CA ASP A 255 23.89 9.04 2.50
C ASP A 255 22.79 8.22 3.20
N PRO A 256 21.53 8.32 2.74
CA PRO A 256 20.41 7.59 3.37
C PRO A 256 20.57 6.08 3.28
N VAL A 257 21.18 5.55 2.20
CA VAL A 257 21.36 4.11 2.03
C VAL A 257 22.37 3.59 3.07
N GLU A 258 23.47 4.30 3.26
CA GLU A 258 24.49 3.94 4.25
C GLU A 258 23.96 4.04 5.69
N PHE A 259 23.16 5.09 5.98
CA PHE A 259 22.70 5.36 7.34
C PHE A 259 21.43 4.59 7.74
N LEU A 260 20.46 4.44 6.83
CA LEU A 260 19.16 3.84 7.13
C LEU A 260 19.02 2.39 6.63
N VAL A 261 19.50 2.09 5.42
CA VAL A 261 19.31 0.79 4.79
C VAL A 261 20.31 -0.25 5.31
N LEU A 262 21.57 0.12 5.38
CA LEU A 262 22.66 -0.80 5.75
C LEU A 262 22.44 -1.49 7.11
N PRO A 263 22.10 -0.80 8.22
CA PRO A 263 21.88 -1.48 9.51
C PRO A 263 20.66 -2.41 9.49
N ARG A 264 19.60 -2.08 8.75
CA ARG A 264 18.43 -2.95 8.57
C ARG A 264 18.77 -4.23 7.81
N MET A 265 19.54 -4.09 6.73
CA MET A 265 19.98 -5.21 5.93
C MET A 265 20.88 -6.14 6.73
N LEU A 266 21.85 -5.61 7.48
CA LEU A 266 22.74 -6.40 8.33
C LEU A 266 21.97 -7.17 9.39
N ALA A 267 21.01 -6.51 10.04
CA ALA A 267 20.16 -7.16 11.04
C ALA A 267 19.41 -8.37 10.45
N LEU A 268 18.82 -8.24 9.25
CA LEU A 268 18.12 -9.35 8.61
C LEU A 268 19.05 -10.46 8.14
N VAL A 269 20.19 -10.13 7.54
CA VAL A 269 21.18 -11.11 7.05
C VAL A 269 21.74 -11.96 8.19
N VAL A 270 21.87 -11.39 9.39
CA VAL A 270 22.34 -12.13 10.57
C VAL A 270 21.21 -12.89 11.25
N MET A 271 20.03 -12.27 11.39
CA MET A 271 18.94 -12.86 12.18
C MET A 271 18.16 -13.92 11.42
N LEU A 272 18.02 -13.82 10.10
CA LEU A 272 17.22 -14.78 9.33
C LEU A 272 17.84 -16.20 9.32
N PRO A 273 19.15 -16.40 9.19
CA PRO A 273 19.80 -17.70 9.42
C PRO A 273 19.56 -18.27 10.82
N LEU A 274 19.62 -17.45 11.85
CA LEU A 274 19.35 -17.89 13.22
C LEU A 274 17.89 -18.31 13.40
N LEU A 275 16.95 -17.54 12.82
CA LEU A 275 15.53 -17.90 12.81
C LEU A 275 15.24 -19.15 11.98
N CYS A 276 16.00 -19.40 10.90
CA CYS A 276 15.91 -20.64 10.13
C CYS A 276 16.25 -21.86 10.99
N VAL A 277 17.40 -21.84 11.65
CA VAL A 277 17.80 -22.94 12.55
C VAL A 277 16.77 -23.13 13.68
N TYR A 278 16.26 -22.04 14.24
CA TYR A 278 15.20 -22.11 15.24
C TYR A 278 13.90 -22.71 14.66
N ALA A 279 13.50 -22.32 13.46
CA ALA A 279 12.33 -22.84 12.75
C ALA A 279 12.47 -24.34 12.48
N ASP A 280 13.67 -24.79 12.10
CA ASP A 280 13.97 -26.22 11.89
C ASP A 280 13.76 -27.03 13.18
N LEU A 281 14.27 -26.52 14.29
CA LEU A 281 14.08 -27.16 15.60
C LEU A 281 12.61 -27.24 15.97
N MET A 282 11.87 -26.15 15.84
CA MET A 282 10.44 -26.12 16.19
C MET A 282 9.61 -26.99 15.25
N GLY A 283 9.95 -27.08 13.96
CA GLY A 283 9.30 -27.98 13.02
C GLY A 283 9.57 -29.47 13.33
N ILE A 284 10.79 -29.82 13.70
CA ILE A 284 11.13 -31.18 14.15
C ILE A 284 10.36 -31.55 15.41
N VAL A 285 10.23 -30.61 16.36
CA VAL A 285 9.41 -30.80 17.59
C VAL A 285 7.93 -31.00 17.21
N GLY A 286 7.39 -30.21 16.26
CA GLY A 286 6.05 -30.42 15.74
C GLY A 286 5.84 -31.80 15.14
N GLY A 287 6.81 -32.28 14.37
CA GLY A 287 6.82 -33.65 13.84
C GLY A 287 6.88 -34.73 14.91
N ALA A 288 7.67 -34.49 15.97
CA ALA A 288 7.74 -35.39 17.10
C ALA A 288 6.41 -35.56 17.83
N LEU A 289 5.66 -34.47 18.02
CA LEU A 289 4.34 -34.51 18.66
C LEU A 289 3.36 -35.44 17.94
N VAL A 290 3.35 -35.43 16.61
CA VAL A 290 2.50 -36.33 15.82
C VAL A 290 3.03 -37.76 15.87
N SER A 291 4.34 -37.93 15.70
CA SER A 291 4.97 -39.27 15.65
C SER A 291 4.81 -40.03 16.97
N ILE A 292 4.95 -39.35 18.11
CA ILE A 292 4.79 -39.93 19.41
C ILE A 292 3.31 -40.11 19.77
N GLY A 293 2.46 -39.11 19.48
CA GLY A 293 1.07 -39.10 19.91
C GLY A 293 0.11 -39.95 19.05
N MET A 294 0.46 -40.21 17.76
CA MET A 294 -0.43 -40.91 16.83
C MET A 294 0.16 -42.18 16.22
N LEU A 295 1.49 -42.32 16.17
CA LEU A 295 2.13 -43.44 15.48
C LEU A 295 2.76 -44.43 16.44
N ASP A 296 2.60 -44.25 17.77
CA ASP A 296 3.18 -45.08 18.85
C ASP A 296 4.73 -45.23 18.73
N ILE A 297 5.40 -44.28 18.08
CA ILE A 297 6.85 -44.22 17.98
C ILE A 297 7.43 -43.67 19.29
N SER A 298 8.42 -44.34 19.86
CA SER A 298 9.04 -43.80 21.08
C SER A 298 9.84 -42.53 20.80
N ALA A 299 9.87 -41.60 21.78
CA ALA A 299 10.63 -40.34 21.63
C ALA A 299 12.12 -40.59 21.32
N VAL A 300 12.70 -41.65 21.92
CA VAL A 300 14.10 -42.02 21.69
C VAL A 300 14.33 -42.53 20.26
N GLU A 301 13.41 -43.30 19.75
CA GLU A 301 13.46 -43.82 18.37
C GLU A 301 13.33 -42.70 17.35
N TYR A 302 12.37 -41.80 17.55
CA TYR A 302 12.21 -40.58 16.71
C TYR A 302 13.49 -39.75 16.70
N TYR A 303 14.07 -39.48 17.89
CA TYR A 303 15.31 -38.71 18.01
C TYR A 303 16.48 -39.39 17.28
N ASN A 304 16.69 -40.69 17.51
CA ASN A 304 17.77 -41.44 16.89
C ASN A 304 17.64 -41.47 15.36
N GLN A 305 16.41 -41.67 14.87
CA GLN A 305 16.14 -41.69 13.43
C GLN A 305 16.34 -40.28 12.77
N THR A 306 15.87 -39.23 13.44
CA THR A 306 16.10 -37.84 13.00
C THR A 306 17.59 -37.52 12.94
N LYS A 307 18.33 -37.89 13.99
CA LYS A 307 19.78 -37.69 14.09
C LYS A 307 20.54 -38.45 13.02
N ALA A 308 20.13 -39.69 12.70
CA ALA A 308 20.76 -40.49 11.66
C ALA A 308 20.52 -39.92 10.25
N SER A 309 19.38 -39.27 9.98
CA SER A 309 19.01 -38.71 8.69
C SER A 309 19.60 -37.32 8.43
N LEU A 310 19.89 -36.55 9.48
CA LEU A 310 20.35 -35.16 9.38
C LEU A 310 21.89 -35.10 9.42
N THR A 311 22.45 -34.45 8.39
CA THR A 311 23.86 -34.10 8.33
C THR A 311 24.02 -32.58 8.43
N LEU A 312 25.20 -32.13 8.86
CA LEU A 312 25.53 -30.68 8.90
C LEU A 312 25.38 -29.99 7.53
N THR A 313 25.53 -30.75 6.45
CA THR A 313 25.35 -30.25 5.10
C THR A 313 23.91 -29.77 4.85
N HIS A 314 22.90 -30.48 5.38
CA HIS A 314 21.49 -30.10 5.22
C HIS A 314 21.19 -28.77 5.92
N PHE A 315 21.65 -28.60 7.15
CA PHE A 315 21.56 -27.34 7.87
C PHE A 315 22.35 -26.21 7.18
N GLY A 316 23.56 -26.51 6.68
CA GLY A 316 24.37 -25.55 5.93
C GLY A 316 23.67 -25.01 4.69
N VAL A 317 22.98 -25.87 3.95
CA VAL A 317 22.18 -25.43 2.78
C VAL A 317 21.00 -24.56 3.21
N GLY A 318 20.26 -24.92 4.28
CA GLY A 318 19.16 -24.11 4.80
C GLY A 318 19.63 -22.73 5.28
N VAL A 319 20.72 -22.69 6.05
CA VAL A 319 21.33 -21.45 6.54
C VAL A 319 21.81 -20.56 5.40
N PHE A 320 22.45 -21.12 4.39
CA PHE A 320 22.86 -20.35 3.20
C PHE A 320 21.66 -19.76 2.45
N LYS A 321 20.63 -20.57 2.19
CA LYS A 321 19.39 -20.09 1.56
C LYS A 321 18.75 -18.96 2.37
N SER A 322 18.65 -19.13 3.67
CA SER A 322 18.05 -18.11 4.54
C SER A 322 18.85 -16.81 4.55
N ALA A 323 20.18 -16.86 4.48
CA ALA A 323 21.02 -15.66 4.36
C ALA A 323 20.74 -14.90 3.04
N VAL A 324 20.64 -15.63 1.93
CA VAL A 324 20.29 -15.03 0.63
C VAL A 324 18.89 -14.41 0.66
N VAL A 325 17.91 -15.13 1.21
CA VAL A 325 16.53 -14.60 1.37
C VAL A 325 16.54 -13.38 2.28
N GLY A 326 17.38 -13.34 3.32
CA GLY A 326 17.55 -12.17 4.18
C GLY A 326 17.98 -10.91 3.43
N VAL A 327 18.94 -11.06 2.51
CA VAL A 327 19.36 -9.97 1.63
C VAL A 327 18.20 -9.52 0.74
N LEU A 328 17.50 -10.44 0.10
CA LEU A 328 16.39 -10.13 -0.80
C LEU A 328 15.26 -9.39 -0.09
N VAL A 329 14.83 -9.89 1.07
CA VAL A 329 13.77 -9.27 1.89
C VAL A 329 14.18 -7.88 2.36
N ALA A 330 15.45 -7.70 2.77
CA ALA A 330 15.94 -6.39 3.19
C ALA A 330 15.97 -5.38 2.03
N ILE A 331 16.47 -5.79 0.86
CA ILE A 331 16.51 -4.95 -0.34
C ILE A 331 15.07 -4.58 -0.76
N ALA A 332 14.17 -5.56 -0.86
CA ALA A 332 12.79 -5.33 -1.26
C ALA A 332 12.06 -4.37 -0.31
N GLY A 333 12.16 -4.60 1.01
CA GLY A 333 11.54 -3.76 2.02
C GLY A 333 12.08 -2.33 2.01
N CYS A 334 13.39 -2.16 1.95
CA CYS A 334 14.02 -0.84 1.95
C CYS A 334 13.79 -0.09 0.62
N LEU A 335 13.90 -0.77 -0.52
CA LEU A 335 13.64 -0.17 -1.84
C LEU A 335 12.23 0.40 -1.91
N ARG A 336 11.21 -0.41 -1.58
CA ARG A 336 9.82 0.04 -1.62
C ARG A 336 9.52 1.17 -0.64
N GLY A 337 10.18 1.16 0.52
CA GLY A 337 10.08 2.25 1.48
C GLY A 337 10.69 3.56 0.96
N MET A 338 11.86 3.49 0.32
CA MET A 338 12.54 4.65 -0.27
C MET A 338 11.80 5.21 -1.51
N GLN A 339 11.10 4.36 -2.26
CA GLN A 339 10.26 4.73 -3.41
C GLN A 339 8.85 5.19 -3.01
N CYS A 340 8.53 5.26 -1.72
CA CYS A 340 7.20 5.63 -1.24
C CYS A 340 6.82 7.04 -1.72
N GLY A 341 5.57 7.18 -2.20
CA GLY A 341 5.00 8.48 -2.54
C GLY A 341 4.78 9.36 -1.31
N ARG A 342 4.56 10.66 -1.53
CA ARG A 342 4.40 11.67 -0.46
C ARG A 342 3.01 11.72 0.18
N SER A 343 2.32 10.58 0.28
CA SER A 343 1.00 10.52 0.93
C SER A 343 0.95 9.39 1.95
N SER A 344 0.10 9.53 2.97
CA SER A 344 -0.09 8.50 3.99
C SER A 344 -0.63 7.18 3.43
N SER A 345 -1.44 7.22 2.36
CA SER A 345 -1.91 6.03 1.66
C SER A 345 -0.77 5.30 0.94
N ALA A 346 0.20 6.04 0.39
CA ALA A 346 1.36 5.45 -0.29
C ALA A 346 2.23 4.60 0.65
N VAL A 347 2.26 4.91 1.96
CA VAL A 347 2.97 4.09 2.96
C VAL A 347 2.38 2.69 3.07
N GLY A 348 1.05 2.57 3.06
CA GLY A 348 0.36 1.28 3.03
C GLY A 348 0.65 0.48 1.76
N ASP A 349 0.63 1.16 0.60
CA ASP A 349 0.94 0.57 -0.69
C ASP A 349 2.40 0.11 -0.77
N ALA A 350 3.35 0.89 -0.24
CA ALA A 350 4.75 0.52 -0.14
C ALA A 350 4.96 -0.73 0.72
N ALA A 351 4.28 -0.83 1.88
CA ALA A 351 4.36 -1.98 2.76
C ALA A 351 3.85 -3.27 2.07
N THR A 352 2.68 -3.20 1.40
CA THR A 352 2.14 -4.35 0.66
C THR A 352 2.99 -4.73 -0.54
N SER A 353 3.52 -3.74 -1.28
CA SER A 353 4.43 -3.96 -2.41
C SER A 353 5.74 -4.61 -1.98
N ALA A 354 6.26 -4.26 -0.79
CA ALA A 354 7.47 -4.87 -0.24
C ALA A 354 7.31 -6.37 -0.01
N VAL A 355 6.15 -6.81 0.48
CA VAL A 355 5.87 -8.24 0.70
C VAL A 355 5.83 -9.03 -0.61
N VAL A 356 5.28 -8.43 -1.66
CA VAL A 356 5.16 -9.09 -2.98
C VAL A 356 6.49 -9.11 -3.73
N THR A 357 7.35 -8.12 -3.47
CA THR A 357 8.66 -8.01 -4.15
C THR A 357 9.72 -8.88 -3.47
N GLY A 358 9.65 -9.08 -2.15
CA GLY A 358 10.57 -9.92 -1.36
C GLY A 358 10.19 -11.38 -1.40
#